data_32e1302b8c3b2466be2912104e9053c8
#
_entry.id   32e1302b8c3b2466be2912104e9053c8
#
_cell.length_a   1.000
_cell.length_b   1.000
_cell.length_c   1.000
_cell.angle_alpha   90.00
_cell.angle_beta   90.00
_cell.angle_gamma   90.00
#
_symmetry.space_group_name_H-M   'P 1'
#
loop_
_entity.id
_entity.type
_entity.pdbx_description
1 polymer ?
#
loop_
_entity_poly.entity_id
_entity_poly.type
_entity_poly.pdbx_seq_one_letter_code
_entity_poly.pdbx_strand_id
1 'polypeptide(L)'
;VDNTLVDQRPRHVEFTKDSKLLWASAEIGGTVSVVDVDKREILKTLTFKIKGVHPDKVQPVGIKLTSDGKYAFIALGPANHIAVVDAKTYEVLDYLLVGRRVWHMAFNPDESLLLTTNGVSGDVSVIDVAKLKVTKSIKVGRYPWGVVVTP
;
A
#
# COMPACT_ATOMS: atom_id res chain seq x y z
N VAL A 1 25.93 -0.23 -12.04
CA VAL A 1 24.50 0.05 -11.92
C VAL A 1 23.76 -1.22 -12.32
N ASP A 2 22.82 -1.64 -11.50
CA ASP A 2 22.09 -2.89 -11.70
C ASP A 2 20.58 -2.61 -11.80
N ASN A 3 19.83 -3.53 -12.41
CA ASN A 3 18.40 -3.41 -12.59
C ASN A 3 17.70 -4.67 -12.05
N THR A 4 16.77 -4.52 -11.15
CA THR A 4 15.86 -5.59 -10.73
C THR A 4 14.56 -5.45 -11.52
N LEU A 5 14.27 -6.44 -12.36
CA LEU A 5 13.02 -6.44 -13.15
C LEU A 5 11.85 -6.82 -12.27
N VAL A 6 10.90 -5.91 -12.14
CA VAL A 6 9.59 -6.13 -11.54
C VAL A 6 8.51 -6.16 -12.62
N ASP A 7 7.26 -6.37 -12.25
CA ASP A 7 6.16 -6.44 -13.19
C ASP A 7 5.79 -5.06 -13.79
N GLN A 8 4.80 -5.03 -14.68
CA GLN A 8 4.46 -3.87 -15.51
C GLN A 8 4.05 -2.64 -14.70
N ARG A 9 4.60 -1.47 -15.08
CA ARG A 9 4.35 -0.16 -14.51
C ARG A 9 4.72 -0.08 -13.02
N PRO A 10 6.01 -0.17 -12.67
CA PRO A 10 6.45 0.11 -11.29
C PRO A 10 5.99 1.52 -10.89
N ARG A 11 5.41 1.63 -9.67
CA ARG A 11 4.71 2.85 -9.28
C ARG A 11 5.24 3.47 -8.00
N HIS A 12 5.54 2.65 -7.02
CA HIS A 12 6.01 3.07 -5.71
C HIS A 12 7.02 2.08 -5.17
N VAL A 13 7.98 2.60 -4.42
CA VAL A 13 8.94 1.79 -3.66
C VAL A 13 8.96 2.25 -2.22
N GLU A 14 9.04 1.30 -1.29
CA GLU A 14 9.15 1.54 0.14
C GLU A 14 10.21 0.61 0.73
N PHE A 15 11.15 1.16 1.49
CA PHE A 15 12.14 0.37 2.20
C PHE A 15 11.65 -0.01 3.59
N THR A 16 12.06 -1.18 4.07
CA THR A 16 11.97 -1.49 5.50
C THR A 16 12.86 -0.51 6.29
N LYS A 17 12.54 -0.31 7.57
CA LYS A 17 13.27 0.63 8.44
C LYS A 17 14.78 0.33 8.52
N ASP A 18 15.16 -0.95 8.44
CA ASP A 18 16.55 -1.40 8.42
C ASP A 18 17.19 -1.35 7.02
N SER A 19 16.46 -0.90 6.02
CA SER A 19 16.86 -0.80 4.61
C SER A 19 17.28 -2.12 3.95
N LYS A 20 16.95 -3.27 4.52
CA LYS A 20 17.33 -4.58 3.98
C LYS A 20 16.38 -5.07 2.90
N LEU A 21 15.11 -4.69 2.97
CA LEU A 21 14.10 -5.07 1.98
C LEU A 21 13.52 -3.83 1.31
N LEU A 22 13.25 -3.96 0.02
CA LEU A 22 12.52 -3.00 -0.79
C LEU A 22 11.22 -3.64 -1.26
N TRP A 23 10.10 -2.97 -1.04
CA TRP A 23 8.81 -3.35 -1.58
C TRP A 23 8.48 -2.47 -2.77
N ALA A 24 8.21 -3.06 -3.93
CA ALA A 24 7.94 -2.34 -5.17
C ALA A 24 6.57 -2.74 -5.73
N SER A 25 5.67 -1.77 -5.89
CA SER A 25 4.37 -1.99 -6.52
C SER A 25 4.47 -1.89 -8.04
N ALA A 26 3.76 -2.78 -8.75
CA ALA A 26 3.59 -2.76 -10.19
C ALA A 26 2.10 -2.61 -10.51
N GLU A 27 1.69 -1.40 -10.90
CA GLU A 27 0.28 -1.00 -10.99
C GLU A 27 -0.49 -1.83 -12.02
N ILE A 28 0.03 -1.96 -13.24
CA ILE A 28 -0.62 -2.73 -14.31
C ILE A 28 -0.39 -4.23 -14.14
N GLY A 29 0.77 -4.63 -13.64
CA GLY A 29 1.06 -6.02 -13.32
C GLY A 29 0.20 -6.59 -12.18
N GLY A 30 -0.39 -5.74 -11.37
CA GLY A 30 -1.25 -6.17 -10.25
C GLY A 30 -0.48 -6.82 -9.10
N THR A 31 0.83 -6.58 -9.01
CA THR A 31 1.74 -7.27 -8.08
C THR A 31 2.51 -6.31 -7.18
N VAL A 32 3.05 -6.85 -6.09
CA VAL A 32 4.08 -6.19 -5.28
C VAL A 32 5.26 -7.15 -5.13
N SER A 33 6.44 -6.70 -5.51
CA SER A 33 7.68 -7.46 -5.36
C SER A 33 8.40 -7.05 -4.09
N VAL A 34 8.85 -8.02 -3.30
CA VAL A 34 9.74 -7.83 -2.15
C VAL A 34 11.14 -8.23 -2.58
N VAL A 35 12.07 -7.30 -2.50
CA VAL A 35 13.44 -7.43 -3.00
C VAL A 35 14.42 -7.38 -1.83
N ASP A 36 15.35 -8.31 -1.78
CA ASP A 36 16.53 -8.25 -0.93
C ASP A 36 17.50 -7.21 -1.51
N VAL A 37 17.79 -6.16 -0.76
CA VAL A 37 18.58 -5.02 -1.24
C VAL A 37 20.04 -5.39 -1.47
N ASP A 38 20.61 -6.22 -0.60
CA ASP A 38 22.03 -6.63 -0.68
C ASP A 38 22.24 -7.62 -1.82
N LYS A 39 21.36 -8.61 -1.95
CA LYS A 39 21.44 -9.65 -2.99
C LYS A 39 20.88 -9.18 -4.33
N ARG A 40 20.03 -8.13 -4.33
CA ARG A 40 19.31 -7.63 -5.51
C ARG A 40 18.40 -8.67 -6.16
N GLU A 41 17.82 -9.52 -5.34
CA GLU A 41 16.95 -10.63 -5.76
C GLU A 41 15.53 -10.43 -5.25
N ILE A 42 14.54 -10.83 -6.05
CA ILE A 42 13.14 -10.87 -5.63
C ILE A 42 12.96 -12.09 -4.72
N LEU A 43 12.64 -11.83 -3.45
CA LEU A 43 12.33 -12.86 -2.46
C LEU A 43 10.90 -13.37 -2.61
N LYS A 44 9.98 -12.46 -2.95
CA LYS A 44 8.54 -12.76 -3.03
C LYS A 44 7.85 -11.82 -4.00
N THR A 45 6.91 -12.36 -4.77
CA THR A 45 5.91 -11.59 -5.52
C THR A 45 4.54 -11.85 -4.93
N LEU A 46 3.87 -10.77 -4.53
CA LEU A 46 2.53 -10.78 -3.94
C LEU A 46 1.49 -10.48 -5.00
N THR A 47 0.40 -11.21 -4.98
CA THR A 47 -0.82 -10.96 -5.75
C THR A 47 -2.01 -10.79 -4.82
N PHE A 48 -3.03 -10.08 -5.26
CA PHE A 48 -4.18 -9.74 -4.42
C PHE A 48 -5.47 -10.21 -5.09
N LYS A 49 -6.36 -10.81 -4.29
CA LYS A 49 -7.67 -11.28 -4.77
C LYS A 49 -8.75 -10.80 -3.81
N ILE A 50 -9.66 -9.96 -4.31
CA ILE A 50 -10.78 -9.45 -3.52
C ILE A 50 -12.06 -10.03 -4.09
N LYS A 51 -12.88 -10.65 -3.23
CA LYS A 51 -14.15 -11.24 -3.65
C LYS A 51 -15.06 -10.17 -4.28
N GLY A 52 -15.52 -10.44 -5.49
CA GLY A 52 -16.41 -9.52 -6.24
C GLY A 52 -15.71 -8.37 -6.96
N VAL A 53 -14.38 -8.28 -6.91
CA VAL A 53 -13.60 -7.28 -7.65
C VAL A 53 -12.89 -7.95 -8.83
N HIS A 54 -13.06 -7.35 -10.03
CA HIS A 54 -12.37 -7.85 -11.23
C HIS A 54 -10.85 -7.66 -11.09
N PRO A 55 -10.00 -8.63 -11.47
CA PRO A 55 -8.54 -8.56 -11.33
C PRO A 55 -7.93 -7.27 -11.88
N ASP A 56 -8.38 -6.78 -13.04
CA ASP A 56 -7.86 -5.56 -13.68
C ASP A 56 -8.09 -4.28 -12.84
N LYS A 57 -8.95 -4.33 -11.82
CA LYS A 57 -9.15 -3.25 -10.87
C LYS A 57 -8.18 -3.29 -9.70
N VAL A 58 -7.50 -4.40 -9.52
CA VAL A 58 -6.52 -4.58 -8.43
C VAL A 58 -5.18 -4.06 -8.91
N GLN A 59 -4.94 -2.78 -8.69
CA GLN A 59 -3.78 -2.05 -9.19
C GLN A 59 -2.98 -1.47 -8.03
N PRO A 60 -1.93 -2.17 -7.55
CA PRO A 60 -1.10 -1.72 -6.43
C PRO A 60 -0.39 -0.40 -6.75
N VAL A 61 -0.51 0.59 -5.86
CA VAL A 61 0.07 1.93 -6.01
C VAL A 61 0.95 2.25 -4.80
N GLY A 62 0.42 2.93 -3.78
CA GLY A 62 1.17 3.30 -2.59
C GLY A 62 1.42 2.10 -1.68
N ILE A 63 2.57 2.09 -1.01
CA ILE A 63 2.95 1.11 0.00
C ILE A 63 3.39 1.87 1.26
N LYS A 64 3.01 1.38 2.44
CA LYS A 64 3.53 1.81 3.73
C LYS A 64 3.81 0.62 4.63
N LEU A 65 4.99 0.63 5.23
CA LEU A 65 5.44 -0.39 6.17
C LEU A 65 5.44 0.19 7.59
N THR A 66 4.94 -0.56 8.56
CA THR A 66 5.09 -0.15 9.96
C THR A 66 6.55 -0.25 10.40
N SER A 67 7.00 0.67 11.26
CA SER A 67 8.39 0.74 11.71
C SER A 67 8.83 -0.46 12.55
N ASP A 68 7.87 -1.19 13.14
CA ASP A 68 8.08 -2.45 13.86
C ASP A 68 8.22 -3.67 12.92
N GLY A 69 8.03 -3.48 11.61
CA GLY A 69 8.11 -4.53 10.60
C GLY A 69 6.98 -5.56 10.69
N LYS A 70 5.83 -5.20 11.29
CA LYS A 70 4.69 -6.10 11.44
C LYS A 70 3.78 -6.11 10.23
N TYR A 71 3.40 -4.93 9.73
CA TYR A 71 2.44 -4.78 8.64
C TYR A 71 3.00 -4.04 7.44
N ALA A 72 2.54 -4.46 6.27
CA ALA A 72 2.60 -3.69 5.03
C ALA A 72 1.17 -3.34 4.61
N PHE A 73 0.93 -2.06 4.30
CA PHE A 73 -0.32 -1.56 3.76
C PHE A 73 -0.12 -1.21 2.29
N ILE A 74 -0.94 -1.79 1.41
CA ILE A 74 -0.85 -1.60 -0.03
C ILE A 74 -2.16 -1.01 -0.57
N ALA A 75 -2.09 0.16 -1.18
CA ALA A 75 -3.22 0.77 -1.87
C ALA A 75 -3.48 0.05 -3.19
N LEU A 76 -4.69 -0.48 -3.39
CA LEU A 76 -5.06 -1.28 -4.56
C LEU A 76 -5.83 -0.47 -5.63
N GLY A 77 -5.60 0.83 -5.70
CA GLY A 77 -6.10 1.72 -6.75
C GLY A 77 -7.60 1.63 -7.01
N PRO A 78 -8.03 1.28 -8.25
CA PRO A 78 -9.46 1.18 -8.61
C PRO A 78 -10.24 0.10 -7.86
N ALA A 79 -9.58 -0.82 -7.17
CA ALA A 79 -10.24 -1.78 -6.28
C ALA A 79 -10.83 -1.12 -5.03
N ASN A 80 -10.41 0.12 -4.68
CA ASN A 80 -10.90 0.90 -3.53
C ASN A 80 -10.62 0.24 -2.17
N HIS A 81 -9.56 -0.54 -2.09
CA HIS A 81 -9.16 -1.25 -0.87
C HIS A 81 -7.70 -1.00 -0.55
N ILE A 82 -7.39 -1.12 0.73
CA ILE A 82 -6.03 -1.30 1.23
C ILE A 82 -5.87 -2.77 1.58
N ALA A 83 -4.89 -3.45 0.99
CA ALA A 83 -4.47 -4.75 1.48
C ALA A 83 -3.61 -4.57 2.73
N VAL A 84 -3.90 -5.34 3.76
CA VAL A 84 -3.06 -5.49 4.94
C VAL A 84 -2.31 -6.80 4.83
N VAL A 85 -0.99 -6.73 4.84
CA VAL A 85 -0.11 -7.88 4.67
C VAL A 85 0.77 -8.03 5.90
N ASP A 86 0.95 -9.23 6.40
CA ASP A 86 1.99 -9.54 7.37
C ASP A 86 3.36 -9.38 6.68
N ALA A 87 4.17 -8.43 7.16
CA ALA A 87 5.42 -8.07 6.49
C ALA A 87 6.53 -9.13 6.65
N LYS A 88 6.32 -10.16 7.49
CA LYS A 88 7.28 -11.25 7.72
C LYS A 88 6.91 -12.52 6.94
N THR A 89 5.62 -12.89 6.95
CA THR A 89 5.12 -14.09 6.27
C THR A 89 4.67 -13.81 4.84
N TYR A 90 4.45 -12.53 4.50
CA TYR A 90 3.91 -12.06 3.22
C TYR A 90 2.46 -12.52 2.96
N GLU A 91 1.74 -12.92 3.99
CA GLU A 91 0.33 -13.32 3.88
C GLU A 91 -0.58 -12.10 3.92
N VAL A 92 -1.59 -12.08 3.06
CA VAL A 92 -2.64 -11.05 3.11
C VAL A 92 -3.58 -11.37 4.26
N LEU A 93 -3.63 -10.46 5.24
CA LEU A 93 -4.44 -10.62 6.44
C LEU A 93 -5.85 -10.08 6.26
N ASP A 94 -6.00 -8.96 5.54
CA ASP A 94 -7.30 -8.30 5.36
C ASP A 94 -7.30 -7.36 4.14
N TYR A 95 -8.50 -6.96 3.72
CA TYR A 95 -8.76 -5.93 2.73
C TYR A 95 -9.70 -4.88 3.30
N LEU A 96 -9.20 -3.69 3.55
CA LEU A 96 -9.96 -2.58 4.12
C LEU A 96 -10.59 -1.74 3.00
N LEU A 97 -11.92 -1.67 2.95
CA LEU A 97 -12.63 -0.82 2.00
C LEU A 97 -12.43 0.65 2.38
N VAL A 98 -11.96 1.45 1.44
CA VAL A 98 -11.75 2.90 1.57
C VAL A 98 -12.52 3.66 0.48
N GLY A 99 -12.25 4.95 0.31
CA GLY A 99 -12.86 5.72 -0.77
C GLY A 99 -12.37 5.30 -2.17
N ARG A 100 -13.00 5.87 -3.20
CA ARG A 100 -12.77 5.44 -4.59
C ARG A 100 -11.41 5.88 -5.13
N ARG A 101 -10.70 4.94 -5.75
CA ARG A 101 -9.38 5.07 -6.38
C ARG A 101 -8.34 5.58 -5.39
N VAL A 102 -8.01 4.73 -4.43
CA VAL A 102 -6.97 5.01 -3.43
C VAL A 102 -5.58 5.01 -4.09
N TRP A 103 -4.74 6.02 -3.73
CA TRP A 103 -3.41 6.17 -4.32
C TRP A 103 -2.28 6.13 -3.32
N HIS A 104 -2.28 7.05 -2.37
CA HIS A 104 -1.16 7.26 -1.46
C HIS A 104 -1.59 7.15 0.00
N MET A 105 -0.62 6.93 0.88
CA MET A 105 -0.85 6.79 2.31
C MET A 105 0.28 7.44 3.10
N ALA A 106 -0.04 7.89 4.31
CA ALA A 106 0.94 8.33 5.30
C ALA A 106 0.48 7.95 6.70
N PHE A 107 1.41 7.51 7.54
CA PHE A 107 1.17 7.37 8.97
C PHE A 107 1.24 8.72 9.69
N ASN A 108 0.53 8.84 10.81
CA ASN A 108 0.83 9.85 11.81
C ASN A 108 2.13 9.47 12.57
N PRO A 109 2.75 10.39 13.35
CA PRO A 109 4.07 10.17 13.94
C PRO A 109 4.23 8.92 14.81
N ASP A 110 3.19 8.51 15.52
CA ASP A 110 3.20 7.32 16.38
C ASP A 110 2.68 6.04 15.66
N GLU A 111 2.40 6.13 14.36
CA GLU A 111 1.86 5.06 13.53
C GLU A 111 0.54 4.44 14.02
N SER A 112 -0.17 5.12 14.91
CA SER A 112 -1.49 4.67 15.39
C SER A 112 -2.58 4.82 14.31
N LEU A 113 -2.40 5.77 13.39
CA LEU A 113 -3.31 6.07 12.30
C LEU A 113 -2.61 6.03 10.94
N LEU A 114 -3.28 5.45 9.95
CA LEU A 114 -2.90 5.53 8.55
C LEU A 114 -3.95 6.35 7.78
N LEU A 115 -3.49 7.36 7.07
CA LEU A 115 -4.31 8.23 6.22
C LEU A 115 -4.16 7.80 4.76
N THR A 116 -5.27 7.70 4.02
CA THR A 116 -5.25 7.32 2.60
C THR A 116 -5.90 8.38 1.73
N THR A 117 -5.32 8.71 0.59
CA THR A 117 -5.95 9.61 -0.38
C THR A 117 -6.78 8.82 -1.38
N ASN A 118 -8.07 9.22 -1.53
CA ASN A 118 -9.03 8.57 -2.39
C ASN A 118 -9.41 9.52 -3.55
N GLY A 119 -8.68 9.41 -4.66
CA GLY A 119 -8.68 10.41 -5.72
C GLY A 119 -10.03 10.67 -6.37
N VAL A 120 -10.82 9.63 -6.62
CA VAL A 120 -12.11 9.79 -7.32
C VAL A 120 -13.24 10.18 -6.37
N SER A 121 -13.24 9.72 -5.13
CA SER A 121 -14.25 10.16 -4.13
C SER A 121 -13.91 11.50 -3.49
N GLY A 122 -12.67 11.98 -3.59
CA GLY A 122 -12.27 13.30 -3.07
C GLY A 122 -12.25 13.38 -1.56
N ASP A 123 -11.78 12.33 -0.91
CA ASP A 123 -11.73 12.19 0.54
C ASP A 123 -10.43 11.51 1.00
N VAL A 124 -10.19 11.59 2.28
CA VAL A 124 -9.15 10.87 3.00
C VAL A 124 -9.82 9.89 3.96
N SER A 125 -9.48 8.61 3.86
CA SER A 125 -9.90 7.64 4.87
C SER A 125 -8.87 7.57 6.00
N VAL A 126 -9.35 7.41 7.23
CA VAL A 126 -8.53 7.24 8.43
C VAL A 126 -8.67 5.80 8.91
N ILE A 127 -7.55 5.10 9.00
CA ILE A 127 -7.46 3.71 9.44
C ILE A 127 -6.80 3.68 10.82
N ASP A 128 -7.44 3.03 11.78
CA ASP A 128 -6.85 2.64 13.06
C ASP A 128 -5.95 1.43 12.82
N VAL A 129 -4.64 1.61 13.00
CA VAL A 129 -3.64 0.59 12.65
C VAL A 129 -3.71 -0.61 13.60
N ALA A 130 -3.98 -0.38 14.90
CA ALA A 130 -4.05 -1.46 15.87
C ALA A 130 -5.28 -2.35 15.66
N LYS A 131 -6.41 -1.76 15.22
CA LYS A 131 -7.67 -2.48 14.97
C LYS A 131 -7.81 -2.96 13.54
N LEU A 132 -6.92 -2.55 12.63
CA LEU A 132 -7.01 -2.77 11.18
C LEU A 132 -8.39 -2.37 10.65
N LYS A 133 -8.85 -1.16 10.98
CA LYS A 133 -10.21 -0.73 10.67
C LYS A 133 -10.27 0.73 10.20
N VAL A 134 -11.03 0.95 9.13
CA VAL A 134 -11.41 2.31 8.71
C VAL A 134 -12.36 2.92 9.73
N THR A 135 -12.00 4.06 10.31
CA THR A 135 -12.76 4.72 11.37
C THR A 135 -13.60 5.88 10.86
N LYS A 136 -13.12 6.58 9.84
CA LYS A 136 -13.88 7.69 9.22
C LYS A 136 -13.31 8.04 7.84
N SER A 137 -14.08 8.83 7.10
CA SER A 137 -13.69 9.46 5.83
C SER A 137 -13.88 10.97 5.95
N ILE A 138 -12.92 11.73 5.46
CA ILE A 138 -12.88 13.20 5.55
C ILE A 138 -12.86 13.77 4.15
N LYS A 139 -13.87 14.56 3.81
CA LYS A 139 -13.92 15.27 2.52
C LYS A 139 -12.82 16.33 2.45
N VAL A 140 -12.01 16.32 1.39
CA VAL A 140 -10.86 17.24 1.27
C VAL A 140 -10.86 18.07 -0.03
N GLY A 141 -11.44 17.57 -1.09
CA GLY A 141 -11.44 18.26 -2.39
C GLY A 141 -11.34 17.28 -3.54
N ARG A 142 -11.20 17.79 -4.76
CA ARG A 142 -11.14 16.96 -5.96
C ARG A 142 -9.74 16.39 -6.17
N TYR A 143 -9.67 15.10 -6.45
CA TYR A 143 -8.47 14.35 -6.84
C TYR A 143 -7.29 14.47 -5.88
N PRO A 144 -7.48 14.27 -4.54
CA PRO A 144 -6.35 14.23 -3.62
C PRO A 144 -5.40 13.10 -4.05
N TRP A 145 -4.15 13.46 -4.34
CA TRP A 145 -3.18 12.50 -4.86
C TRP A 145 -2.25 11.99 -3.76
N GLY A 146 -1.75 12.86 -2.93
CA GLY A 146 -0.83 12.52 -1.86
C GLY A 146 -1.25 13.11 -0.52
N VAL A 147 -0.73 12.55 0.56
CA VAL A 147 -0.87 13.02 1.94
C VAL A 147 0.48 12.96 2.63
N VAL A 148 0.75 13.96 3.43
CA VAL A 148 1.88 14.01 4.35
C VAL A 148 1.37 14.41 5.72
N VAL A 149 2.03 13.94 6.75
CA VAL A 149 1.74 14.29 8.13
C VAL A 149 3.01 14.88 8.72
N THR A 150 2.90 16.07 9.32
CA THR A 150 3.99 16.71 10.04
C THR A 150 4.01 16.25 11.50
N PRO A 151 5.18 16.26 12.14
CA PRO A 151 5.31 15.95 13.59
C PRO A 151 4.50 16.91 14.44
#